data_919c01cd74aa27dd63330e45808ccd4e
#
_entry.id   919c01cd74aa27dd63330e45808ccd4e
#
_cell.length_a   1.000
_cell.length_b   1.000
_cell.length_c   1.000
_cell.angle_alpha   90.00
_cell.angle_beta   90.00
_cell.angle_gamma   90.00
#
_symmetry.space_group_name_H-M   'P 1'
#
loop_
_entity.id
_entity.type
_entity.pdbx_description
1 polymer ?
#
loop_
_entity_poly.entity_id
_entity_poly.type
_entity_poly.pdbx_seq_one_letter_code
_entity_poly.pdbx_strand_id
1 'polypeptide(L)'
;MRQMNMNPDLAVIGGVGFALEGLADEVETPYGKVPIVRSRMKGQKIVFISRHGDGRDGHLPPHKVNYRAIISAVRIAGANAVISTNTVGSMAGHPVGSIFLPSDFVEFTKCRPNTFFEERAVHVDMSHPYCPQLRRFL
;
A
#
# COMPACT_ATOMS: atom_id res chain seq x y z
N MET A 1 23.56 -20.42 8.63
CA MET A 1 23.10 -19.01 8.70
C MET A 1 21.63 -19.02 9.08
N ARG A 2 21.27 -18.55 10.28
CA ARG A 2 19.87 -18.39 10.68
C ARG A 2 19.25 -17.32 9.78
N GLN A 3 18.28 -17.68 8.95
CA GLN A 3 17.36 -16.69 8.36
C GLN A 3 16.70 -15.97 9.54
N MET A 4 17.15 -14.76 9.79
CA MET A 4 16.44 -13.88 10.73
C MET A 4 15.04 -13.67 10.14
N ASN A 5 14.02 -14.13 10.86
CA ASN A 5 12.62 -13.92 10.54
C ASN A 5 12.39 -12.40 10.50
N MET A 6 12.43 -11.83 9.29
CA MET A 6 12.45 -10.38 9.04
C MET A 6 11.08 -9.86 8.65
N ASN A 7 10.03 -10.38 9.32
CA ASN A 7 8.70 -9.82 9.09
C ASN A 7 8.73 -8.31 9.37
N PRO A 8 8.31 -7.47 8.43
CA PRO A 8 8.27 -6.04 8.64
C PRO A 8 7.17 -5.67 9.65
N ASP A 9 7.45 -4.66 10.43
CA ASP A 9 6.48 -4.09 11.36
C ASP A 9 5.41 -3.30 10.61
N LEU A 10 5.81 -2.67 9.50
CA LEU A 10 5.00 -1.76 8.71
C LEU A 10 5.25 -1.95 7.22
N ALA A 11 4.18 -1.95 6.41
CA ALA A 11 4.24 -1.72 4.99
C ALA A 11 3.84 -0.28 4.65
N VAL A 12 4.59 0.35 3.75
CA VAL A 12 4.28 1.67 3.21
C VAL A 12 4.06 1.54 1.71
N ILE A 13 2.88 1.93 1.24
CA ILE A 13 2.54 1.99 -0.19
C ILE A 13 2.60 3.45 -0.63
N GLY A 14 3.67 3.81 -1.34
CA GLY A 14 3.92 5.18 -1.80
C GLY A 14 3.31 5.49 -3.16
N GLY A 15 2.90 6.74 -3.36
CA GLY A 15 2.57 7.31 -4.67
C GLY A 15 3.81 7.83 -5.40
N VAL A 16 3.60 8.53 -6.53
CA VAL A 16 4.66 9.20 -7.28
C VAL A 16 5.37 10.24 -6.41
N GLY A 17 6.70 10.29 -6.49
CA GLY A 17 7.52 11.21 -5.71
C GLY A 17 7.84 10.72 -4.29
N PHE A 18 7.34 9.54 -3.90
CA PHE A 18 7.67 8.93 -2.63
C PHE A 18 8.65 7.77 -2.86
N ALA A 19 9.81 7.82 -2.24
CA ALA A 19 10.83 6.78 -2.31
C ALA A 19 11.40 6.50 -0.93
N LEU A 20 11.87 5.28 -0.72
CA LEU A 20 12.56 4.88 0.49
C LEU A 20 13.86 4.15 0.09
N GLU A 21 14.97 4.54 0.68
CA GLU A 21 16.24 3.87 0.50
C GLU A 21 16.27 2.56 1.29
N GLY A 22 16.87 1.52 0.71
CA GLY A 22 16.98 0.23 1.34
C GLY A 22 17.41 -0.88 0.38
N LEU A 23 17.26 -2.12 0.83
CA LEU A 23 17.56 -3.31 0.04
C LEU A 23 16.40 -3.59 -0.92
N ALA A 24 16.69 -3.54 -2.22
CA ALA A 24 15.73 -3.95 -3.25
C ALA A 24 15.51 -5.47 -3.18
N ASP A 25 14.25 -5.87 -3.31
CA ASP A 25 13.80 -7.26 -3.28
C ASP A 25 12.53 -7.39 -4.15
N GLU A 26 12.07 -8.61 -4.38
CA GLU A 26 10.84 -8.87 -5.15
C GLU A 26 10.00 -9.93 -4.43
N VAL A 27 8.69 -9.71 -4.37
CA VAL A 27 7.73 -10.68 -3.83
C VAL A 27 6.92 -11.27 -4.96
N GLU A 28 6.97 -12.59 -5.10
CA GLU A 28 6.11 -13.33 -6.01
C GLU A 28 4.73 -13.54 -5.38
N THR A 29 3.68 -13.20 -6.12
CA THR A 29 2.29 -13.33 -5.66
C THR A 29 1.45 -14.07 -6.70
N PRO A 30 0.29 -14.61 -6.34
CA PRO A 30 -0.63 -15.22 -7.30
C PRO A 30 -1.11 -14.26 -8.42
N TYR A 31 -0.91 -12.97 -8.23
CA TYR A 31 -1.35 -11.91 -9.15
C TYR A 31 -0.19 -11.25 -9.92
N GLY A 32 1.04 -11.76 -9.75
CA GLY A 32 2.25 -11.27 -10.38
C GLY A 32 3.32 -10.83 -9.37
N LYS A 33 4.47 -10.48 -9.87
CA LYS A 33 5.63 -10.06 -9.10
C LYS A 33 5.53 -8.60 -8.69
N VAL A 34 5.98 -8.29 -7.48
CA VAL A 34 5.94 -6.94 -6.93
C VAL A 34 7.33 -6.56 -6.41
N PRO A 35 7.98 -5.55 -7.03
CA PRO A 35 9.19 -4.97 -6.49
C PRO A 35 8.91 -4.31 -5.14
N ILE A 36 9.78 -4.57 -4.18
CA ILE A 36 9.73 -3.99 -2.85
C ILE A 36 11.09 -3.43 -2.44
N VAL A 37 11.10 -2.54 -1.48
CA VAL A 37 12.32 -2.10 -0.80
C VAL A 37 12.20 -2.44 0.68
N ARG A 38 13.15 -3.23 1.21
CA ARG A 38 13.26 -3.50 2.64
C ARG A 38 14.15 -2.46 3.28
N SER A 39 13.65 -1.79 4.28
CA SER A 39 14.35 -0.73 4.99
C SER A 39 14.18 -0.83 6.50
N ARG A 40 14.89 0.03 7.21
CA ARG A 40 14.76 0.18 8.66
C ARG A 40 14.75 1.66 9.02
N MET A 41 13.73 2.09 9.74
CA MET A 41 13.60 3.48 10.19
C MET A 41 13.34 3.51 11.69
N LYS A 42 14.18 4.21 12.45
CA LYS A 42 14.08 4.28 13.91
C LYS A 42 13.93 2.92 14.60
N GLY A 43 14.63 1.90 14.09
CA GLY A 43 14.58 0.53 14.60
C GLY A 43 13.44 -0.34 14.03
N GLN A 44 12.41 0.26 13.47
CA GLN A 44 11.28 -0.46 12.86
C GLN A 44 11.66 -1.02 11.49
N LYS A 45 11.24 -2.23 11.20
CA LYS A 45 11.42 -2.86 9.89
C LYS A 45 10.29 -2.43 8.99
N ILE A 46 10.63 -1.89 7.83
CA ILE A 46 9.67 -1.36 6.86
C ILE A 46 9.82 -2.12 5.54
N VAL A 47 8.70 -2.48 4.94
CA VAL A 47 8.64 -2.78 3.52
C VAL A 47 7.96 -1.64 2.79
N PHE A 48 8.62 -1.14 1.76
CA PHE A 48 8.09 -0.06 0.91
C PHE A 48 7.75 -0.62 -0.47
N ILE A 49 6.60 -0.18 -1.00
CA ILE A 49 6.12 -0.52 -2.34
C ILE A 49 5.77 0.78 -3.06
N SER A 50 6.41 1.03 -4.20
CA SER A 50 5.99 2.11 -5.10
C SER A 50 4.78 1.65 -5.91
N ARG A 51 3.61 2.26 -5.67
CA ARG A 51 2.35 1.88 -6.32
C ARG A 51 2.37 2.08 -7.84
N HIS A 52 3.11 3.06 -8.32
CA HIS A 52 3.20 3.40 -9.74
C HIS A 52 4.49 2.91 -10.41
N GLY A 53 5.20 1.95 -9.79
CA GLY A 53 6.51 1.50 -10.23
C GLY A 53 7.65 2.41 -9.77
N ASP A 54 8.88 2.06 -10.10
CA ASP A 54 10.09 2.78 -9.68
C ASP A 54 10.43 4.00 -10.57
N GLY A 55 9.66 4.22 -11.60
CA GLY A 55 9.84 5.35 -12.53
C GLY A 55 10.90 5.16 -13.58
N ARG A 56 11.65 4.05 -13.61
CA ARG A 56 12.69 3.80 -14.63
C ARG A 56 12.14 3.75 -16.04
N ASP A 57 10.98 3.11 -16.21
CA ASP A 57 10.27 3.00 -17.49
C ASP A 57 9.03 3.92 -17.54
N GLY A 58 9.04 4.99 -16.72
CA GLY A 58 7.87 5.83 -16.49
C GLY A 58 6.94 5.28 -15.42
N HIS A 59 5.99 6.11 -14.98
CA HIS A 59 5.04 5.71 -13.95
C HIS A 59 3.82 4.99 -14.54
N LEU A 60 3.42 3.89 -13.93
CA LEU A 60 2.18 3.20 -14.29
C LEU A 60 0.97 4.10 -14.04
N PRO A 61 0.08 4.27 -15.03
CA PRO A 61 -1.15 5.01 -14.83
C PRO A 61 -2.06 4.28 -13.81
N PRO A 62 -2.90 4.99 -13.06
CA PRO A 62 -3.66 4.43 -11.94
C PRO A 62 -4.52 3.20 -12.30
N HIS A 63 -5.08 3.16 -13.51
CA HIS A 63 -5.92 2.04 -13.96
C HIS A 63 -5.12 0.78 -14.33
N LYS A 64 -3.79 0.87 -14.47
CA LYS A 64 -2.87 -0.25 -14.74
C LYS A 64 -2.22 -0.80 -13.47
N VAL A 65 -2.35 -0.12 -12.34
CA VAL A 65 -1.77 -0.57 -11.08
C VAL A 65 -2.42 -1.88 -10.64
N ASN A 66 -1.59 -2.90 -10.38
CA ASN A 66 -2.06 -4.21 -9.91
C ASN A 66 -2.21 -4.21 -8.38
N TYR A 67 -3.34 -3.68 -7.89
CA TYR A 67 -3.60 -3.59 -6.46
C TYR A 67 -3.68 -4.94 -5.77
N ARG A 68 -4.19 -5.98 -6.44
CA ARG A 68 -4.24 -7.35 -5.88
C ARG A 68 -2.83 -7.89 -5.61
N ALA A 69 -1.91 -7.69 -6.54
CA ALA A 69 -0.52 -8.09 -6.34
C ALA A 69 0.12 -7.30 -5.18
N ILE A 70 -0.06 -5.98 -5.12
CA ILE A 70 0.50 -5.12 -4.07
C ILE A 70 0.02 -5.57 -2.68
N ILE A 71 -1.28 -5.75 -2.48
CA ILE A 71 -1.83 -6.16 -1.18
C ILE A 71 -1.41 -7.59 -0.82
N SER A 72 -1.33 -8.49 -1.81
CA SER A 72 -0.81 -9.86 -1.60
C SER A 72 0.67 -9.83 -1.19
N ALA A 73 1.48 -8.98 -1.82
CA ALA A 73 2.90 -8.82 -1.47
C ALA A 73 3.08 -8.32 -0.04
N VAL A 74 2.28 -7.34 0.41
CA VAL A 74 2.26 -6.87 1.80
C VAL A 74 1.99 -8.02 2.78
N ARG A 75 0.98 -8.84 2.48
CA ARG A 75 0.62 -9.99 3.32
C ARG A 75 1.71 -11.07 3.33
N ILE A 76 2.27 -11.41 2.17
CA ILE A 76 3.36 -12.40 2.03
C ILE A 76 4.62 -11.89 2.73
N ALA A 77 4.93 -10.61 2.66
CA ALA A 77 6.03 -9.99 3.39
C ALA A 77 5.85 -10.05 4.92
N GLY A 78 4.62 -10.28 5.39
CA GLY A 78 4.30 -10.45 6.81
C GLY A 78 4.17 -9.13 7.58
N ALA A 79 3.81 -8.03 6.92
CA ALA A 79 3.62 -6.75 7.59
C ALA A 79 2.39 -6.76 8.51
N ASN A 80 2.54 -6.18 9.70
CA ASN A 80 1.47 -6.10 10.69
C ASN A 80 0.51 -4.93 10.44
N ALA A 81 0.98 -3.89 9.76
CA ALA A 81 0.21 -2.69 9.45
C ALA A 81 0.55 -2.15 8.06
N VAL A 82 -0.36 -1.40 7.47
CA VAL A 82 -0.18 -0.75 6.17
C VAL A 82 -0.53 0.72 6.26
N ILE A 83 0.36 1.57 5.73
CA ILE A 83 0.09 2.98 5.48
C ILE A 83 0.18 3.21 3.97
N SER A 84 -0.82 3.83 3.38
CA SER A 84 -0.80 4.24 1.98
C SER A 84 -0.86 5.75 1.86
N THR A 85 -0.01 6.31 0.99
CA THR A 85 0.01 7.75 0.72
C THR A 85 -0.58 8.06 -0.65
N ASN A 86 -1.41 9.09 -0.71
CA ASN A 86 -2.04 9.55 -1.95
C ASN A 86 -2.03 11.08 -1.98
N THR A 87 -1.78 11.65 -3.16
CA THR A 87 -2.05 13.07 -3.40
C THR A 87 -3.48 13.21 -3.90
N VAL A 88 -4.22 14.14 -3.33
CA VAL A 88 -5.65 14.36 -3.65
C VAL A 88 -5.94 15.84 -3.84
N GLY A 89 -6.98 16.16 -4.62
CA GLY A 89 -7.54 17.49 -4.69
C GLY A 89 -8.59 17.68 -3.60
N SER A 90 -8.54 18.80 -2.87
CA SER A 90 -9.55 19.14 -1.89
C SER A 90 -10.73 19.86 -2.55
N MET A 91 -11.96 19.37 -2.34
CA MET A 91 -13.19 20.05 -2.72
C MET A 91 -13.73 20.97 -1.61
N ALA A 92 -13.10 20.97 -0.44
CA ALA A 92 -13.52 21.75 0.72
C ALA A 92 -12.62 22.95 1.02
N GLY A 93 -11.77 23.36 0.05
CA GLY A 93 -10.95 24.56 0.15
C GLY A 93 -9.79 24.49 1.16
N HIS A 94 -9.33 23.29 1.50
CA HIS A 94 -8.18 23.16 2.39
C HIS A 94 -6.88 23.66 1.72
N PRO A 95 -5.94 24.24 2.49
CA PRO A 95 -4.66 24.71 1.96
C PRO A 95 -3.85 23.57 1.32
N VAL A 96 -3.05 23.92 0.30
CA VAL A 96 -2.06 23.01 -0.27
C VAL A 96 -1.05 22.59 0.81
N GLY A 97 -0.73 21.30 0.84
CA GLY A 97 0.16 20.72 1.85
C GLY A 97 -0.56 20.22 3.12
N SER A 98 -1.88 20.40 3.21
CA SER A 98 -2.65 19.77 4.29
C SER A 98 -2.58 18.25 4.22
N ILE A 99 -2.48 17.59 5.38
CA ILE A 99 -2.47 16.13 5.51
C ILE A 99 -3.80 15.69 6.11
N PHE A 100 -4.40 14.66 5.53
CA PHE A 100 -5.67 14.11 5.98
C PHE A 100 -5.55 12.62 6.28
N LEU A 101 -6.20 12.18 7.34
CA LEU A 101 -6.41 10.78 7.66
C LEU A 101 -7.89 10.46 7.43
N PRO A 102 -8.25 9.79 6.31
CA PRO A 102 -9.65 9.49 6.03
C PRO A 102 -10.22 8.55 7.08
N SER A 103 -11.51 8.71 7.37
CA SER A 103 -12.27 7.78 8.22
C SER A 103 -13.04 6.76 7.40
N ASP A 104 -13.39 7.15 6.18
CA ASP A 104 -14.21 6.36 5.27
C ASP A 104 -13.94 6.76 3.82
N PHE A 105 -14.52 6.05 2.86
CA PHE A 105 -14.41 6.36 1.43
C PHE A 105 -15.65 5.88 0.67
N VAL A 106 -15.84 6.44 -0.49
CA VAL A 106 -16.83 5.97 -1.47
C VAL A 106 -16.10 5.46 -2.71
N GLU A 107 -16.38 4.23 -3.14
CA GLU A 107 -15.72 3.57 -4.26
C GLU A 107 -16.55 3.68 -5.54
N PHE A 108 -16.07 4.47 -6.49
CA PHE A 108 -16.67 4.62 -7.82
C PHE A 108 -15.81 4.03 -8.95
N THR A 109 -14.66 3.44 -8.63
CA THR A 109 -13.74 2.90 -9.64
C THR A 109 -14.33 1.63 -10.28
N LYS A 110 -14.42 1.61 -11.62
CA LYS A 110 -14.96 0.47 -12.39
C LYS A 110 -13.96 -0.15 -13.37
N CYS A 111 -12.79 0.45 -13.54
CA CYS A 111 -11.86 0.09 -14.61
C CYS A 111 -10.78 -0.92 -14.21
N ARG A 112 -10.88 -1.55 -13.03
CA ARG A 112 -9.90 -2.52 -12.53
C ARG A 112 -10.54 -3.53 -11.57
N PRO A 113 -9.93 -4.73 -11.38
CA PRO A 113 -10.35 -5.67 -10.34
C PRO A 113 -10.26 -5.02 -8.95
N ASN A 114 -11.35 -5.10 -8.19
CA ASN A 114 -11.48 -4.49 -6.85
C ASN A 114 -11.80 -5.52 -5.76
N THR A 115 -11.70 -6.81 -6.05
CA THR A 115 -11.97 -7.90 -5.12
C THR A 115 -10.94 -9.01 -5.24
N PHE A 116 -10.76 -9.76 -4.16
CA PHE A 116 -10.04 -11.04 -4.14
C PHE A 116 -10.99 -12.25 -4.25
N PHE A 117 -12.31 -12.02 -4.21
CA PHE A 117 -13.33 -13.06 -4.13
C PHE A 117 -14.13 -13.10 -5.44
N GLU A 118 -13.55 -13.73 -6.48
CA GLU A 118 -14.17 -13.79 -7.81
C GLU A 118 -15.08 -15.00 -7.98
N GLU A 119 -14.86 -16.10 -7.23
CA GLU A 119 -15.57 -17.37 -7.40
C GLU A 119 -16.72 -17.59 -6.40
N ARG A 120 -16.80 -16.78 -5.37
CA ARG A 120 -17.84 -16.89 -4.34
C ARG A 120 -18.18 -15.54 -3.72
N ALA A 121 -19.43 -15.38 -3.30
CA ALA A 121 -19.83 -14.21 -2.53
C ALA A 121 -19.18 -14.24 -1.13
N VAL A 122 -18.52 -13.14 -0.77
CA VAL A 122 -17.97 -12.90 0.56
C VAL A 122 -18.39 -11.52 1.00
N HIS A 123 -19.02 -11.44 2.16
CA HIS A 123 -19.40 -10.18 2.80
C HIS A 123 -18.31 -9.79 3.79
N VAL A 124 -17.64 -8.68 3.50
CA VAL A 124 -16.61 -8.10 4.37
C VAL A 124 -17.22 -6.90 5.10
N ASP A 125 -17.04 -6.84 6.42
CA ASP A 125 -17.46 -5.67 7.18
C ASP A 125 -16.59 -4.47 6.81
N MET A 126 -17.21 -3.44 6.24
CA MET A 126 -16.59 -2.18 5.83
C MET A 126 -17.07 -0.99 6.66
N SER A 127 -17.71 -1.22 7.82
CA SER A 127 -18.17 -0.16 8.72
C SER A 127 -17.01 0.73 9.23
N HIS A 128 -15.81 0.15 9.31
CA HIS A 128 -14.59 0.84 9.68
C HIS A 128 -13.43 0.43 8.76
N PRO A 129 -13.36 0.97 7.52
CA PRO A 129 -12.39 0.52 6.53
C PRO A 129 -10.94 0.87 6.88
N TYR A 130 -10.74 1.85 7.75
CA TYR A 130 -9.43 2.26 8.27
C TYR A 130 -9.31 1.95 9.76
N CYS A 131 -8.13 1.46 10.17
CA CYS A 131 -7.85 1.10 11.55
C CYS A 131 -7.99 2.31 12.50
N PRO A 132 -8.94 2.30 13.46
CA PRO A 132 -9.12 3.45 14.37
C PRO A 132 -7.91 3.70 15.28
N GLN A 133 -7.17 2.63 15.62
CA GLN A 133 -5.97 2.74 16.45
C GLN A 133 -4.86 3.47 15.67
N LEU A 134 -4.54 3.04 14.45
CA LEU A 134 -3.53 3.71 13.62
C LEU A 134 -3.88 5.17 13.37
N ARG A 135 -5.16 5.49 13.11
CA ARG A 135 -5.61 6.86 12.91
C ARG A 135 -5.44 7.78 14.13
N ARG A 136 -5.36 7.22 15.34
CA ARG A 136 -5.09 7.99 16.56
C ARG A 136 -3.61 8.26 16.76
N PHE A 137 -2.74 7.45 16.18
CA PHE A 137 -1.28 7.61 16.29
C PHE A 137 -0.70 8.53 15.22
N LEU A 138 -1.36 8.66 14.08
CA LEU A 138 -0.95 9.49 12.94
C LEU A 138 -1.55 10.90 13.03
#